data_7c94ff329d21e7a4d82792e474775837
#
_entry.id   7c94ff329d21e7a4d82792e474775837
#
_cell.length_a   1.000
_cell.length_b   1.000
_cell.length_c   1.000
_cell.angle_alpha   90.00
_cell.angle_beta   90.00
_cell.angle_gamma   90.00
#
_symmetry.space_group_name_H-M   'P 1'
#
loop_
_entity.id
_entity.type
_entity.pdbx_description
1 polymer ?
#
loop_
_entity_poly.entity_id
_entity_poly.type
_entity_poly.pdbx_seq_one_letter_code
_entity_poly.pdbx_strand_id
1 'polypeptide(L)'
;MAQQDLDSLSETKLALRQALTERTTMNIIRNGSQPSGKGPSDWFSGTVRIDPLFQANDARRGAAALVTFEPGARTAWHTHPLGQTLIVTTGLGLVQREGGPIEEISPGDVVWFEPGEKHWHGAAPNNAMSHIALQEHLEGKVVDWMEKVSNEQYGA
;
A
#
# COMPACT_ATOMS: atom_id res chain seq x y z
N MET A 1 -41.38 -16.07 -31.94
CA MET A 1 -41.12 -16.09 -30.49
C MET A 1 -39.99 -17.09 -30.11
N ALA A 2 -39.99 -18.33 -30.59
CA ALA A 2 -38.98 -19.33 -30.20
C ALA A 2 -37.51 -19.02 -30.61
N GLN A 3 -37.29 -18.32 -31.73
CA GLN A 3 -35.94 -18.03 -32.25
C GLN A 3 -35.22 -16.96 -31.42
N GLN A 4 -35.93 -15.92 -30.94
CA GLN A 4 -35.34 -14.86 -30.12
C GLN A 4 -34.92 -15.36 -28.73
N ASP A 5 -35.62 -16.34 -28.16
CA ASP A 5 -35.28 -16.95 -26.88
C ASP A 5 -34.04 -17.84 -26.98
N LEU A 6 -33.82 -18.50 -28.12
CA LEU A 6 -32.63 -19.34 -28.36
C LEU A 6 -31.37 -18.48 -28.53
N ASP A 7 -31.46 -17.35 -29.22
CA ASP A 7 -30.34 -16.42 -29.44
C ASP A 7 -29.93 -15.77 -28.13
N SER A 8 -30.88 -15.31 -27.29
CA SER A 8 -30.63 -14.74 -25.96
C SER A 8 -29.95 -15.74 -25.01
N LEU A 9 -30.35 -17.01 -25.03
CA LEU A 9 -29.73 -18.09 -24.25
C LEU A 9 -28.30 -18.39 -24.70
N SER A 10 -28.00 -18.26 -25.99
CA SER A 10 -26.68 -18.48 -26.57
C SER A 10 -25.71 -17.36 -26.19
N GLU A 11 -26.16 -16.10 -26.23
CA GLU A 11 -25.36 -14.93 -25.81
C GLU A 11 -25.07 -14.95 -24.31
N THR A 12 -26.06 -15.31 -23.50
CA THR A 12 -25.87 -15.44 -22.04
C THR A 12 -24.87 -16.55 -21.70
N LYS A 13 -24.93 -17.69 -22.39
CA LYS A 13 -23.95 -18.78 -22.20
C LYS A 13 -22.55 -18.40 -22.65
N LEU A 14 -22.42 -17.63 -23.73
CA LEU A 14 -21.12 -17.14 -24.22
C LEU A 14 -20.52 -16.14 -23.24
N ALA A 15 -21.32 -15.19 -22.75
CA ALA A 15 -20.90 -14.22 -21.72
C ALA A 15 -20.48 -14.91 -20.40
N LEU A 16 -21.22 -15.94 -19.98
CA LEU A 16 -20.87 -16.73 -18.79
C LEU A 16 -19.57 -17.52 -18.98
N ARG A 17 -19.34 -18.07 -20.18
CA ARG A 17 -18.09 -18.78 -20.51
C ARG A 17 -16.91 -17.82 -20.56
N GLN A 18 -17.06 -16.62 -21.13
CA GLN A 18 -16.03 -15.58 -21.14
C GLN A 18 -15.70 -15.13 -19.70
N ALA A 19 -16.72 -14.84 -18.89
CA ALA A 19 -16.52 -14.47 -17.48
C ALA A 19 -15.86 -15.58 -16.64
N LEU A 20 -16.15 -16.85 -16.92
CA LEU A 20 -15.51 -17.99 -16.26
C LEU A 20 -14.05 -18.17 -16.74
N THR A 21 -13.75 -17.89 -18.01
CA THR A 21 -12.39 -17.98 -18.57
C THR A 21 -11.51 -16.84 -18.02
N GLU A 22 -12.07 -15.63 -17.83
CA GLU A 22 -11.36 -14.51 -17.20
C GLU A 22 -11.06 -14.76 -15.70
N ARG A 23 -11.86 -15.58 -15.02
CA ARG A 23 -11.67 -15.94 -13.60
C ARG A 23 -10.60 -17.00 -13.33
N THR A 24 -10.12 -17.69 -14.38
CA THR A 24 -9.17 -18.83 -14.23
C THR A 24 -7.76 -18.54 -14.71
N THR A 25 -7.48 -17.33 -15.18
CA THR A 25 -6.14 -16.95 -15.65
C THR A 25 -5.30 -16.37 -14.51
N MET A 26 -4.09 -16.91 -14.35
CA MET A 26 -3.07 -16.30 -13.50
C MET A 26 -2.77 -14.89 -14.01
N ASN A 27 -2.85 -13.89 -13.10
CA ASN A 27 -2.51 -12.51 -13.42
C ASN A 27 -1.09 -12.19 -12.93
N ILE A 28 -0.22 -11.73 -13.84
CA ILE A 28 1.13 -11.29 -13.52
C ILE A 28 1.22 -9.78 -13.79
N ILE A 29 1.31 -9.00 -12.72
CA ILE A 29 1.62 -7.56 -12.81
C ILE A 29 3.15 -7.45 -12.90
N ARG A 30 3.65 -7.09 -14.07
CA ARG A 30 5.10 -6.98 -14.31
C ARG A 30 5.67 -5.75 -13.60
N ASN A 31 6.87 -5.89 -13.05
CA ASN A 31 7.60 -4.74 -12.50
C ASN A 31 7.78 -3.64 -13.57
N GLY A 32 7.55 -2.38 -13.18
CA GLY A 32 7.61 -1.24 -14.09
C GLY A 32 6.42 -1.09 -15.04
N SER A 33 5.38 -1.94 -14.96
CA SER A 33 4.17 -1.82 -15.78
C SER A 33 3.21 -0.73 -15.30
N GLN A 34 3.39 -0.24 -14.09
CA GLN A 34 2.62 0.85 -13.51
C GLN A 34 3.53 2.06 -13.28
N PRO A 35 3.05 3.30 -13.51
CA PRO A 35 3.87 4.49 -13.32
C PRO A 35 4.18 4.71 -11.84
N SER A 36 5.42 5.18 -11.56
CA SER A 36 5.81 5.67 -10.25
C SER A 36 5.10 6.98 -9.93
N GLY A 37 4.67 7.15 -8.69
CA GLY A 37 4.10 8.39 -8.18
C GLY A 37 5.04 9.09 -7.20
N LYS A 38 4.89 10.41 -7.08
CA LYS A 38 5.51 11.18 -6.00
C LYS A 38 4.58 11.16 -4.78
N GLY A 39 5.14 10.94 -3.60
CA GLY A 39 4.39 11.05 -2.34
C GLY A 39 3.85 12.48 -2.16
N PRO A 40 2.53 12.64 -1.94
CA PRO A 40 1.93 13.97 -1.72
C PRO A 40 2.55 14.69 -0.53
N SER A 41 2.83 16.00 -0.69
CA SER A 41 3.43 16.81 0.37
C SER A 41 2.55 16.94 1.62
N ASP A 42 1.25 16.70 1.51
CA ASP A 42 0.33 16.72 2.67
C ASP A 42 0.56 15.52 3.60
N TRP A 43 1.02 14.40 3.06
CA TRP A 43 1.17 13.11 3.78
C TRP A 43 2.63 12.73 4.05
N PHE A 44 3.58 13.40 3.40
CA PHE A 44 5.01 13.11 3.52
C PHE A 44 5.83 14.36 3.76
N SER A 45 6.89 14.24 4.56
CA SER A 45 7.98 15.20 4.65
C SER A 45 9.18 14.65 3.87
N GLY A 46 9.88 15.51 3.11
CA GLY A 46 10.96 15.10 2.23
C GLY A 46 10.48 14.47 0.91
N THR A 47 11.37 13.79 0.22
CA THR A 47 11.11 13.18 -1.09
C THR A 47 10.78 11.70 -0.92
N VAL A 48 9.60 11.31 -1.41
CA VAL A 48 9.12 9.93 -1.38
C VAL A 48 8.60 9.53 -2.76
N ARG A 49 8.97 8.33 -3.20
CA ARG A 49 8.45 7.69 -4.41
C ARG A 49 7.55 6.51 -4.03
N ILE A 50 6.44 6.37 -4.72
CA ILE A 50 5.46 5.30 -4.52
C ILE A 50 5.32 4.54 -5.83
N ASP A 51 5.67 3.25 -5.81
CA ASP A 51 5.54 2.33 -6.94
C ASP A 51 4.41 1.34 -6.62
N PRO A 52 3.22 1.46 -7.24
CA PRO A 52 2.11 0.54 -6.98
C PRO A 52 2.50 -0.90 -7.34
N LEU A 53 2.16 -1.87 -6.48
CA LEU A 53 2.35 -3.30 -6.75
C LEU A 53 1.02 -3.93 -7.18
N PHE A 54 -0.01 -3.74 -6.38
CA PHE A 54 -1.37 -4.17 -6.71
C PHE A 54 -2.40 -3.39 -5.91
N GLN A 55 -3.63 -3.33 -6.43
CA GLN A 55 -4.76 -2.66 -5.80
C GLN A 55 -5.80 -3.68 -5.31
N ALA A 56 -6.62 -3.25 -4.36
CA ALA A 56 -7.81 -3.99 -3.95
C ALA A 56 -8.81 -4.10 -5.12
N ASN A 57 -9.58 -5.17 -5.12
CA ASN A 57 -10.67 -5.42 -6.07
C ASN A 57 -11.75 -6.27 -5.39
N ASP A 58 -12.79 -6.68 -6.12
CA ASP A 58 -13.91 -7.46 -5.57
C ASP A 58 -13.50 -8.78 -4.90
N ALA A 59 -12.39 -9.37 -5.34
CA ALA A 59 -11.88 -10.65 -4.81
C ALA A 59 -10.79 -10.47 -3.74
N ARG A 60 -10.22 -9.28 -3.60
CA ARG A 60 -9.06 -9.00 -2.74
C ARG A 60 -9.16 -7.61 -2.11
N ARG A 61 -9.23 -7.56 -0.77
CA ARG A 61 -9.23 -6.29 -0.03
C ARG A 61 -7.85 -5.64 0.09
N GLY A 62 -6.80 -6.45 0.01
CA GLY A 62 -5.42 -6.01 0.16
C GLY A 62 -4.94 -5.17 -1.03
N ALA A 63 -4.12 -4.17 -0.72
CA ALA A 63 -3.35 -3.37 -1.67
C ALA A 63 -1.90 -3.29 -1.18
N ALA A 64 -0.96 -3.13 -2.11
CA ALA A 64 0.44 -2.97 -1.77
C ALA A 64 1.15 -1.98 -2.70
N ALA A 65 2.17 -1.33 -2.14
CA ALA A 65 3.09 -0.47 -2.87
C ALA A 65 4.52 -0.63 -2.33
N LEU A 66 5.50 -0.51 -3.20
CA LEU A 66 6.88 -0.26 -2.82
C LEU A 66 7.04 1.25 -2.61
N VAL A 67 7.42 1.65 -1.39
CA VAL A 67 7.59 3.05 -1.03
C VAL A 67 9.07 3.30 -0.74
N THR A 68 9.66 4.26 -1.44
CA THR A 68 11.07 4.64 -1.29
C THR A 68 11.15 6.04 -0.70
N PHE A 69 11.86 6.15 0.41
CA PHE A 69 12.10 7.38 1.14
C PHE A 69 13.55 7.80 0.94
N GLU A 70 13.78 9.03 0.49
CA GLU A 70 15.12 9.63 0.52
C GLU A 70 15.56 9.89 1.98
N PRO A 71 16.85 10.09 2.26
CA PRO A 71 17.34 10.36 3.61
C PRO A 71 16.53 11.45 4.32
N GLY A 72 16.05 11.17 5.54
CA GLY A 72 15.24 12.07 6.35
C GLY A 72 13.76 12.18 5.94
N ALA A 73 13.36 11.58 4.82
CA ALA A 73 11.95 11.58 4.40
C ALA A 73 11.12 10.63 5.27
N ARG A 74 9.88 11.03 5.55
CA ARG A 74 8.97 10.30 6.44
C ARG A 74 7.51 10.57 6.15
N THR A 75 6.63 9.69 6.61
CA THR A 75 5.19 9.91 6.58
C THR A 75 4.76 10.95 7.62
N ALA A 76 3.57 11.51 7.46
CA ALA A 76 2.83 12.08 8.57
C ALA A 76 2.43 10.98 9.56
N TRP A 77 1.97 11.34 10.76
CA TRP A 77 1.25 10.44 11.64
C TRP A 77 -0.01 9.96 10.94
N HIS A 78 -0.34 8.67 11.08
CA HIS A 78 -1.53 8.10 10.45
C HIS A 78 -1.97 6.80 11.13
N THR A 79 -3.17 6.33 10.77
CA THR A 79 -3.71 5.03 11.19
C THR A 79 -4.27 4.27 9.99
N HIS A 80 -4.40 2.97 10.13
CA HIS A 80 -5.08 2.10 9.18
C HIS A 80 -6.24 1.36 9.85
N PRO A 81 -7.44 1.30 9.24
CA PRO A 81 -8.59 0.68 9.88
C PRO A 81 -8.43 -0.83 10.12
N LEU A 82 -7.62 -1.51 9.32
CA LEU A 82 -7.33 -2.94 9.43
C LEU A 82 -5.84 -3.23 9.68
N GLY A 83 -5.09 -2.23 10.17
CA GLY A 83 -3.65 -2.35 10.38
C GLY A 83 -2.83 -2.23 9.11
N GLN A 84 -1.51 -2.25 9.29
CA GLN A 84 -0.54 -2.18 8.18
C GLN A 84 0.63 -3.12 8.44
N THR A 85 1.08 -3.81 7.40
CA THR A 85 2.36 -4.53 7.41
C THR A 85 3.38 -3.78 6.56
N LEU A 86 4.59 -3.59 7.08
CA LEU A 86 5.74 -3.14 6.31
C LEU A 86 6.73 -4.29 6.20
N ILE A 87 7.31 -4.48 5.02
CA ILE A 87 8.42 -5.40 4.78
C ILE A 87 9.57 -4.56 4.23
N VAL A 88 10.63 -4.37 5.01
CA VAL A 88 11.78 -3.56 4.61
C VAL A 88 12.56 -4.29 3.52
N THR A 89 12.85 -3.60 2.43
CA THR A 89 13.56 -4.17 1.28
C THR A 89 14.98 -3.66 1.14
N THR A 90 15.22 -2.38 1.41
CA THR A 90 16.56 -1.77 1.29
C THR A 90 16.75 -0.64 2.30
N GLY A 91 18.01 -0.34 2.60
CA GLY A 91 18.42 0.85 3.36
C GLY A 91 18.22 0.73 4.86
N LEU A 92 18.01 1.87 5.52
CA LEU A 92 17.84 2.00 6.97
C LEU A 92 16.64 2.92 7.23
N GLY A 93 15.68 2.44 7.99
CA GLY A 93 14.46 3.17 8.31
C GLY A 93 14.22 3.33 9.80
N LEU A 94 13.26 4.18 10.10
CA LEU A 94 12.76 4.45 11.44
C LEU A 94 11.25 4.28 11.46
N VAL A 95 10.73 3.74 12.56
CA VAL A 95 9.29 3.63 12.83
C VAL A 95 9.02 4.07 14.27
N GLN A 96 7.82 4.59 14.50
CA GLN A 96 7.36 4.91 15.85
C GLN A 96 5.84 4.79 15.93
N ARG A 97 5.34 4.11 16.96
CA ARG A 97 3.94 4.23 17.40
C ARG A 97 3.81 5.37 18.41
N GLU A 98 2.66 6.02 18.46
CA GLU A 98 2.41 7.09 19.43
C GLU A 98 2.67 6.60 20.87
N GLY A 99 3.44 7.39 21.63
CA GLY A 99 3.83 7.07 23.01
C GLY A 99 4.90 5.99 23.15
N GLY A 100 5.41 5.43 22.04
CA GLY A 100 6.51 4.47 22.03
C GLY A 100 7.86 5.10 21.67
N PRO A 101 8.96 4.34 21.79
CA PRO A 101 10.26 4.75 21.28
C PRO A 101 10.32 4.75 19.75
N ILE A 102 11.28 5.46 19.19
CA ILE A 102 11.67 5.30 17.79
C ILE A 102 12.49 4.01 17.70
N GLU A 103 12.07 3.15 16.77
CA GLU A 103 12.75 1.87 16.47
C GLU A 103 13.41 1.94 15.10
N GLU A 104 14.63 1.41 14.99
CA GLU A 104 15.33 1.25 13.73
C GLU A 104 14.89 -0.03 13.03
N ILE A 105 14.71 0.04 11.71
CA ILE A 105 14.32 -1.09 10.86
C ILE A 105 15.27 -1.27 9.68
N SER A 106 15.59 -2.53 9.35
CA SER A 106 16.57 -2.94 8.35
C SER A 106 16.00 -3.95 7.36
N PRO A 107 16.64 -4.20 6.21
CA PRO A 107 16.17 -5.14 5.20
C PRO A 107 15.89 -6.54 5.77
N GLY A 108 14.68 -7.03 5.50
CA GLY A 108 14.17 -8.30 6.02
C GLY A 108 13.29 -8.16 7.26
N ASP A 109 13.30 -7.01 7.93
CA ASP A 109 12.40 -6.76 9.06
C ASP A 109 10.96 -6.65 8.56
N VAL A 110 10.04 -7.16 9.38
CA VAL A 110 8.61 -7.07 9.19
C VAL A 110 8.00 -6.31 10.38
N VAL A 111 7.34 -5.20 10.09
CA VAL A 111 6.66 -4.38 11.10
C VAL A 111 5.15 -4.57 10.93
N TRP A 112 4.45 -4.79 12.02
CA TRP A 112 3.00 -4.81 12.07
C TRP A 112 2.50 -3.69 12.97
N PHE A 113 1.59 -2.85 12.42
CA PHE A 113 0.82 -1.89 13.17
C PHE A 113 -0.62 -2.37 13.32
N GLU A 114 -1.11 -2.39 14.53
CA GLU A 114 -2.48 -2.83 14.84
C GLU A 114 -3.54 -1.90 14.23
N PRO A 115 -4.77 -2.39 13.99
CA PRO A 115 -5.87 -1.54 13.56
C PRO A 115 -6.04 -0.32 14.47
N GLY A 116 -6.02 0.89 13.86
CA GLY A 116 -6.18 2.15 14.57
C GLY A 116 -4.94 2.62 15.34
N GLU A 117 -3.83 1.88 15.30
CA GLU A 117 -2.58 2.31 15.97
C GLU A 117 -1.97 3.50 15.23
N LYS A 118 -1.85 4.64 15.92
CA LYS A 118 -1.23 5.86 15.38
C LYS A 118 0.28 5.70 15.32
N HIS A 119 0.84 5.84 14.12
CA HIS A 119 2.26 5.61 13.86
C HIS A 119 2.78 6.46 12.71
N TRP A 120 4.09 6.47 12.55
CA TRP A 120 4.78 6.97 11.37
C TRP A 120 5.97 6.06 11.04
N HIS A 121 6.44 6.15 9.81
CA HIS A 121 7.64 5.48 9.33
C HIS A 121 8.35 6.30 8.26
N GLY A 122 9.63 6.04 8.06
CA GLY A 122 10.44 6.76 7.08
C GLY A 122 11.88 6.28 7.05
N ALA A 123 12.70 7.00 6.30
CA ALA A 123 14.14 6.76 6.20
C ALA A 123 14.87 7.30 7.44
N ALA A 124 16.05 6.76 7.72
CA ALA A 124 17.00 7.36 8.67
C ALA A 124 17.53 8.71 8.15
N PRO A 125 18.13 9.57 9.00
CA PRO A 125 18.57 10.92 8.60
C PRO A 125 19.56 10.93 7.42
N ASN A 126 20.44 9.94 7.35
CA ASN A 126 21.54 9.89 6.37
C ASN A 126 21.44 8.73 5.39
N ASN A 127 20.42 7.89 5.48
CA ASN A 127 20.25 6.70 4.65
C ASN A 127 18.84 6.66 4.07
N ALA A 128 18.72 6.40 2.78
CA ALA A 128 17.43 6.09 2.17
C ALA A 128 16.90 4.74 2.67
N MET A 129 15.60 4.54 2.57
CA MET A 129 14.95 3.28 2.91
C MET A 129 13.81 2.99 1.94
N SER A 130 13.64 1.71 1.60
CA SER A 130 12.46 1.25 0.88
C SER A 130 11.80 0.10 1.64
N HIS A 131 10.48 0.08 1.63
CA HIS A 131 9.68 -1.03 2.14
C HIS A 131 8.48 -1.31 1.23
N ILE A 132 7.97 -2.52 1.31
CA ILE A 132 6.64 -2.85 0.80
C ILE A 132 5.65 -2.53 1.91
N ALA A 133 4.66 -1.67 1.61
CA ALA A 133 3.52 -1.41 2.47
C ALA A 133 2.34 -2.25 2.00
N LEU A 134 1.74 -3.02 2.92
CA LEU A 134 0.53 -3.81 2.69
C LEU A 134 -0.55 -3.35 3.67
N GLN A 135 -1.72 -3.07 3.16
CA GLN A 135 -2.90 -2.71 3.95
C GLN A 135 -4.18 -3.18 3.27
N GLU A 136 -5.23 -3.35 4.05
CA GLU A 136 -6.53 -3.74 3.55
C GLU A 136 -7.53 -2.58 3.60
N HIS A 137 -8.45 -2.56 2.62
CA HIS A 137 -9.56 -1.62 2.58
C HIS A 137 -10.71 -2.09 3.47
N LEU A 138 -11.24 -1.18 4.26
CA LEU A 138 -12.49 -1.33 4.99
C LEU A 138 -13.48 -0.28 4.49
N GLU A 139 -14.55 -0.72 3.83
CA GLU A 139 -15.59 0.18 3.28
C GLU A 139 -15.01 1.31 2.40
N GLY A 140 -14.01 0.97 1.58
CA GLY A 140 -13.33 1.91 0.69
C GLY A 140 -12.25 2.78 1.34
N LYS A 141 -12.05 2.67 2.66
CA LYS A 141 -11.06 3.41 3.41
C LYS A 141 -9.84 2.53 3.72
N VAL A 142 -8.65 3.10 3.59
CA VAL A 142 -7.38 2.39 3.84
C VAL A 142 -6.47 3.09 4.84
N VAL A 143 -6.58 4.40 4.99
CA VAL A 143 -5.71 5.22 5.83
C VAL A 143 -6.43 6.47 6.33
N ASP A 144 -6.09 6.90 7.54
CA ASP A 144 -6.42 8.20 8.12
C ASP A 144 -5.14 8.98 8.34
N TRP A 145 -4.92 10.00 7.51
CA TRP A 145 -3.78 10.89 7.63
C TRP A 145 -4.01 11.94 8.73
N MET A 146 -2.98 12.21 9.50
CA MET A 146 -2.98 13.13 10.62
C MET A 146 -1.87 14.18 10.47
N GLU A 147 -1.43 14.77 11.57
CA GLU A 147 -0.40 15.82 11.59
C GLU A 147 0.97 15.31 11.10
N LYS A 148 1.77 16.22 10.61
CA LYS A 148 3.16 15.94 10.25
C LYS A 148 3.99 15.57 11.48
N VAL A 149 4.94 14.66 11.29
CA VAL A 149 6.00 14.41 12.26
C VAL A 149 6.97 15.60 12.24
N SER A 150 7.08 16.32 13.34
CA SER A 150 8.02 17.46 13.45
C SER A 150 9.48 16.98 13.41
N ASN A 151 10.41 17.90 13.17
CA ASN A 151 11.83 17.58 13.25
C ASN A 151 12.25 17.13 14.66
N GLU A 152 11.68 17.76 15.69
CA GLU A 152 11.91 17.37 17.07
C GLU A 152 11.43 15.94 17.37
N GLN A 153 10.22 15.58 16.92
CA GLN A 153 9.69 14.22 17.06
C GLN A 153 10.50 13.19 16.28
N TYR A 154 11.01 13.56 15.13
CA TYR A 154 11.86 12.69 14.32
C TYR A 154 13.28 12.53 14.90
N GLY A 155 13.72 13.43 15.78
CA GLY A 155 15.04 13.42 16.38
C GLY A 155 16.14 14.04 15.51
N ALA A 156 15.80 15.00 14.65
CA ALA A 156 16.73 15.73 13.79
C ALA A 156 16.89 17.17 14.23
#